data_379681549cc45c94c237690306fbf8cd
#
_entry.id   379681549cc45c94c237690306fbf8cd
#
_cell.length_a   1.000
_cell.length_b   1.000
_cell.length_c   1.000
_cell.angle_alpha   90.00
_cell.angle_beta   90.00
_cell.angle_gamma   90.00
#
_symmetry.space_group_name_H-M   'P 1'
#
loop_
_entity.id
_entity.type
_entity.pdbx_description
1 polymer ?
#
loop_
_entity_poly.entity_id
_entity_poly.type
_entity_poly.pdbx_seq_one_letter_code
_entity_poly.pdbx_strand_id
1 'polypeptide(L)'
;IIHDIQEMDTLIYPIQYDTFDEVREMRRKDAQILYDDDDRPYVVEAPLVKGEKEEDYRTARDFLQGLASNTGGRVQRVSSTTNLNSAFARIADELRKIYSLGYYPSSEKTPGKRYSIRVRVYRPDLDIRARDNYSTAKRRL
;
A
#
# COMPACT_ATOMS: atom_id res chain seq x y z
N ILE A 1 -8.44 11.76 -0.55
CA ILE A 1 -7.25 11.29 -1.31
C ILE A 1 -7.55 9.95 -2.00
N ILE A 2 -7.86 8.86 -1.29
CA ILE A 2 -8.15 7.55 -1.94
C ILE A 2 -9.36 7.66 -2.88
N HIS A 3 -10.38 8.41 -2.51
CA HIS A 3 -11.56 8.65 -3.34
C HIS A 3 -11.22 9.39 -4.64
N ASP A 4 -10.38 10.40 -4.56
CA ASP A 4 -10.00 11.25 -5.71
C ASP A 4 -9.13 10.44 -6.71
N ILE A 5 -8.30 9.55 -6.19
CA ILE A 5 -7.44 8.67 -7.00
C ILE A 5 -8.24 7.64 -7.79
N GLN A 6 -9.39 7.20 -7.27
CA GLN A 6 -10.27 6.26 -7.99
C GLN A 6 -10.89 6.83 -9.26
N GLU A 7 -11.02 8.16 -9.35
CA GLU A 7 -11.48 8.86 -10.55
C GLU A 7 -10.37 9.03 -11.61
N MET A 8 -9.11 8.80 -11.20
CA MET A 8 -7.97 8.86 -12.11
C MET A 8 -7.78 7.53 -12.83
N ASP A 9 -7.59 7.58 -14.15
CA ASP A 9 -7.21 6.39 -14.93
C ASP A 9 -5.71 6.12 -14.84
N THR A 10 -5.26 5.86 -13.59
CA THR A 10 -3.84 5.71 -13.26
C THR A 10 -3.66 4.47 -12.40
N LEU A 11 -2.65 3.67 -12.72
CA LEU A 11 -2.18 2.56 -11.89
C LEU A 11 -1.15 3.07 -10.90
N ILE A 12 -1.31 2.73 -9.61
CA ILE A 12 -0.37 3.12 -8.57
C ILE A 12 0.33 1.88 -8.04
N TYR A 13 1.65 1.89 -8.10
CA TYR A 13 2.53 0.86 -7.55
C TYR A 13 3.33 1.44 -6.39
N PRO A 14 2.80 1.41 -5.16
CA PRO A 14 3.54 1.88 -4.01
C PRO A 14 4.77 1.00 -3.76
N ILE A 15 5.91 1.63 -3.47
CA ILE A 15 7.10 0.93 -2.99
C ILE A 15 7.21 1.21 -1.51
N GLN A 16 7.06 0.17 -0.70
CA GLN A 16 7.16 0.26 0.75
C GLN A 16 8.55 -0.17 1.19
N TYR A 17 9.25 0.70 1.89
CA TYR A 17 10.41 0.39 2.69
C TYR A 17 10.00 0.42 4.17
N ASP A 18 10.08 -0.74 4.84
CA ASP A 18 9.65 -0.88 6.22
C ASP A 18 10.89 -0.77 7.12
N THR A 19 10.97 0.32 7.87
CA THR A 19 12.08 0.63 8.77
C THR A 19 11.78 0.33 10.25
N PHE A 20 10.69 -0.38 10.54
CA PHE A 20 10.24 -0.60 11.91
C PHE A 20 11.31 -1.28 12.78
N ASP A 21 11.89 -2.36 12.27
CA ASP A 21 12.92 -3.10 13.02
C ASP A 21 14.20 -2.30 13.20
N GLU A 22 14.60 -1.52 12.18
CA GLU A 22 15.75 -0.63 12.23
C GLU A 22 15.59 0.47 13.30
N VAL A 23 14.39 1.08 13.33
CA VAL A 23 14.06 2.11 14.34
C VAL A 23 14.06 1.51 15.74
N ARG A 24 13.48 0.33 15.93
CA ARG A 24 13.50 -0.36 17.23
C ARG A 24 14.91 -0.71 17.68
N GLU A 25 15.74 -1.18 16.77
CA GLU A 25 17.13 -1.49 17.09
C GLU A 25 17.93 -0.22 17.46
N MET A 26 17.68 0.89 16.75
CA MET A 26 18.27 2.18 17.09
C MET A 26 17.88 2.62 18.51
N ARG A 27 16.58 2.54 18.85
CA ARG A 27 16.07 2.90 20.19
C ARG A 27 16.65 2.04 21.30
N ARG A 28 16.90 0.75 21.04
CA ARG A 28 17.59 -0.13 21.99
C ARG A 28 19.04 0.24 22.21
N LYS A 29 19.75 0.69 21.17
CA LYS A 29 21.14 1.15 21.30
C LYS A 29 21.25 2.46 22.09
N ASP A 30 20.20 3.28 22.02
CA ASP A 30 20.11 4.55 22.76
C ASP A 30 19.55 4.36 24.18
N ALA A 31 19.28 3.11 24.59
CA ALA A 31 18.77 2.81 25.92
C ALA A 31 19.79 3.16 27.01
N GLN A 32 19.32 3.73 28.11
CA GLN A 32 20.14 4.11 29.24
C GLN A 32 20.02 3.05 30.35
N ILE A 33 21.12 2.76 31.03
CA ILE A 33 21.11 1.98 32.25
C ILE A 33 20.99 2.96 33.42
N LEU A 34 19.89 2.83 34.15
CA LEU A 34 19.66 3.57 35.41
C LEU A 34 19.72 2.58 36.57
N TYR A 35 19.86 3.10 37.80
CA TYR A 35 19.89 2.31 39.03
C TYR A 35 18.70 2.73 39.91
N ASP A 36 18.07 1.73 40.54
CA ASP A 36 17.00 1.95 41.53
C ASP A 36 17.59 2.33 42.91
N ASP A 37 16.73 2.54 43.90
CA ASP A 37 17.11 2.91 45.26
C ASP A 37 17.89 1.80 46.00
N ASP A 38 17.84 0.55 45.49
CA ASP A 38 18.59 -0.60 46.00
C ASP A 38 19.87 -0.86 45.18
N ASP A 39 20.32 0.10 44.35
CA ASP A 39 21.49 0.03 43.50
C ASP A 39 21.43 -1.09 42.41
N ARG A 40 20.21 -1.48 41.98
CA ARG A 40 19.98 -2.48 40.95
C ARG A 40 19.87 -1.83 39.59
N PRO A 41 20.61 -2.30 38.58
CA PRO A 41 20.54 -1.74 37.25
C PRO A 41 19.23 -2.12 36.54
N TYR A 42 18.60 -1.16 35.88
CA TYR A 42 17.49 -1.38 34.97
C TYR A 42 17.68 -0.59 33.69
N VAL A 43 17.14 -1.10 32.58
CA VAL A 43 17.27 -0.51 31.25
C VAL A 43 16.04 0.33 30.96
N VAL A 44 16.26 1.60 30.58
CA VAL A 44 15.22 2.50 30.14
C VAL A 44 15.41 2.75 28.65
N GLU A 45 14.50 2.20 27.85
CA GLU A 45 14.45 2.50 26.43
C GLU A 45 13.76 3.84 26.20
N ALA A 46 14.25 4.64 25.24
CA ALA A 46 13.59 5.87 24.83
C ALA A 46 12.20 5.53 24.27
N PRO A 47 11.13 6.23 24.69
CA PRO A 47 9.78 5.93 24.21
C PRO A 47 9.66 6.16 22.70
N LEU A 48 8.92 5.27 22.02
CA LEU A 48 8.59 5.44 20.61
C LEU A 48 7.73 6.71 20.44
N VAL A 49 8.12 7.56 19.51
CA VAL A 49 7.37 8.76 19.16
C VAL A 49 6.34 8.47 18.07
N LYS A 50 5.53 9.46 17.73
CA LYS A 50 4.57 9.37 16.62
C LYS A 50 5.30 9.08 15.31
N GLY A 51 4.86 8.09 14.58
CA GLY A 51 5.48 7.60 13.34
C GLY A 51 6.43 6.42 13.54
N GLU A 52 6.78 6.07 14.79
CA GLU A 52 7.67 4.96 15.14
C GLU A 52 6.94 3.75 15.74
N LYS A 53 5.68 3.91 16.10
CA LYS A 53 4.87 2.86 16.71
C LYS A 53 4.40 1.83 15.67
N GLU A 54 4.24 0.59 16.08
CA GLU A 54 3.74 -0.47 15.20
C GLU A 54 2.40 -0.14 14.54
N GLU A 55 1.53 0.55 15.27
CA GLU A 55 0.23 1.01 14.75
C GLU A 55 0.38 2.03 13.59
N ASP A 56 1.40 2.89 13.63
CA ASP A 56 1.69 3.85 12.57
C ASP A 56 2.14 3.12 11.29
N TYR A 57 3.03 2.12 11.44
CA TYR A 57 3.48 1.27 10.32
C TYR A 57 2.34 0.43 9.74
N ARG A 58 1.46 -0.10 10.58
CA ARG A 58 0.26 -0.81 10.13
C ARG A 58 -0.65 0.11 9.33
N THR A 59 -0.94 1.29 9.85
CA THR A 59 -1.76 2.30 9.17
C THR A 59 -1.17 2.67 7.81
N ALA A 60 0.16 2.86 7.74
CA ALA A 60 0.85 3.13 6.48
C ALA A 60 0.74 1.96 5.49
N ARG A 61 0.91 0.72 5.94
CA ARG A 61 0.73 -0.48 5.10
C ARG A 61 -0.67 -0.58 4.53
N ASP A 62 -1.68 -0.38 5.38
CA ASP A 62 -3.09 -0.45 4.97
C ASP A 62 -3.43 0.65 3.95
N PHE A 63 -2.89 1.85 4.16
CA PHE A 63 -3.04 2.96 3.21
C PHE A 63 -2.42 2.65 1.84
N LEU A 64 -1.16 2.17 1.81
CA LEU A 64 -0.48 1.80 0.57
C LEU A 64 -1.19 0.64 -0.15
N GLN A 65 -1.66 -0.35 0.60
CA GLN A 65 -2.45 -1.46 0.06
C GLN A 65 -3.77 -0.96 -0.54
N GLY A 66 -4.43 -0.03 0.14
CA GLY A 66 -5.65 0.62 -0.37
C GLY A 66 -5.42 1.37 -1.67
N LEU A 67 -4.33 2.14 -1.78
CA LEU A 67 -3.95 2.82 -3.02
C LEU A 67 -3.75 1.84 -4.18
N ALA A 68 -2.99 0.78 -3.95
CA ALA A 68 -2.74 -0.24 -4.96
C ALA A 68 -4.03 -0.93 -5.42
N SER A 69 -4.83 -1.45 -4.47
CA SER A 69 -6.05 -2.20 -4.77
C SER A 69 -7.09 -1.39 -5.52
N ASN A 70 -7.27 -0.12 -5.14
CA ASN A 70 -8.25 0.76 -5.78
C ASN A 70 -7.87 1.18 -7.20
N THR A 71 -6.59 1.09 -7.56
CA THR A 71 -6.09 1.45 -8.89
C THR A 71 -5.76 0.25 -9.78
N GLY A 72 -5.76 -0.96 -9.22
CA GLY A 72 -5.35 -2.18 -9.92
C GLY A 72 -3.83 -2.41 -9.93
N GLY A 73 -3.07 -1.62 -9.18
CA GLY A 73 -1.64 -1.82 -8.98
C GLY A 73 -1.30 -2.81 -7.88
N ARG A 74 -0.04 -2.79 -7.42
CA ARG A 74 0.48 -3.70 -6.38
C ARG A 74 1.52 -3.02 -5.51
N VAL A 75 1.45 -3.25 -4.20
CA VAL A 75 2.53 -2.83 -3.29
C VAL A 75 3.77 -3.69 -3.50
N GLN A 76 4.91 -3.05 -3.73
CA GLN A 76 6.22 -3.69 -3.75
C GLN A 76 6.91 -3.45 -2.41
N ARG A 77 7.19 -4.52 -1.67
CA ARG A 77 7.94 -4.41 -0.42
C ARG A 77 9.42 -4.60 -0.67
N VAL A 78 10.22 -3.73 -0.12
CA VAL A 78 11.69 -3.78 -0.17
C VAL A 78 12.23 -3.72 1.25
N SER A 79 13.22 -4.55 1.55
CA SER A 79 13.90 -4.60 2.85
C SER A 79 15.21 -3.81 2.87
N SER A 80 15.66 -3.36 1.70
CA SER A 80 16.87 -2.55 1.58
C SER A 80 16.83 -1.74 0.28
N THR A 81 17.63 -0.70 0.21
CA THR A 81 17.80 0.12 -1.00
C THR A 81 18.39 -0.66 -2.17
N THR A 82 19.17 -1.72 -1.89
CA THR A 82 19.70 -2.61 -2.93
C THR A 82 18.61 -3.39 -3.66
N ASN A 83 17.49 -3.65 -3.01
CA ASN A 83 16.36 -4.37 -3.61
C ASN A 83 15.42 -3.48 -4.42
N LEU A 84 15.67 -2.17 -4.45
CA LEU A 84 14.82 -1.20 -5.13
C LEU A 84 14.81 -1.41 -6.64
N ASN A 85 15.97 -1.68 -7.24
CA ASN A 85 16.08 -1.97 -8.68
C ASN A 85 15.25 -3.21 -9.08
N SER A 86 15.24 -4.23 -8.24
CA SER A 86 14.42 -5.43 -8.46
C SER A 86 12.92 -5.13 -8.36
N ALA A 87 12.51 -4.21 -7.48
CA ALA A 87 11.13 -3.77 -7.38
C ALA A 87 10.70 -3.02 -8.65
N PHE A 88 11.52 -2.10 -9.14
CA PHE A 88 11.25 -1.41 -10.41
C PHE A 88 11.21 -2.36 -11.60
N ALA A 89 12.11 -3.34 -11.68
CA ALA A 89 12.09 -4.35 -12.75
C ALA A 89 10.77 -5.15 -12.74
N ARG A 90 10.30 -5.58 -11.57
CA ARG A 90 9.00 -6.26 -11.43
C ARG A 90 7.83 -5.38 -11.87
N ILE A 91 7.82 -4.09 -11.49
CA ILE A 91 6.80 -3.15 -11.93
C ILE A 91 6.82 -2.99 -13.44
N ALA A 92 8.00 -2.81 -14.04
CA ALA A 92 8.15 -2.69 -15.48
C ALA A 92 7.65 -3.94 -16.24
N ASP A 93 7.91 -5.13 -15.71
CA ASP A 93 7.42 -6.39 -16.28
C ASP A 93 5.90 -6.53 -16.16
N GLU A 94 5.30 -6.06 -15.08
CA GLU A 94 3.85 -6.02 -14.92
C GLU A 94 3.21 -5.01 -15.90
N LEU A 95 3.80 -3.82 -16.05
CA LEU A 95 3.31 -2.79 -16.97
C LEU A 95 3.27 -3.25 -18.43
N ARG A 96 4.16 -4.16 -18.85
CA ARG A 96 4.15 -4.75 -20.18
C ARG A 96 2.98 -5.73 -20.42
N LYS A 97 2.30 -6.15 -19.35
CA LYS A 97 1.21 -7.14 -19.39
C LYS A 97 -0.15 -6.52 -19.07
N ILE A 98 -0.28 -5.21 -19.20
CA ILE A 98 -1.52 -4.51 -18.94
C ILE A 98 -2.39 -4.53 -20.18
N TYR A 99 -3.67 -4.80 -19.95
CA TYR A 99 -4.71 -4.77 -20.98
C TYR A 99 -5.78 -3.76 -20.60
N SER A 100 -6.21 -2.95 -21.54
CA SER A 100 -7.37 -2.08 -21.39
C SER A 100 -8.60 -2.78 -21.96
N LEU A 101 -9.62 -2.97 -21.13
CA LEU A 101 -10.86 -3.62 -21.51
C LEU A 101 -12.01 -2.60 -21.47
N GLY A 102 -12.63 -2.38 -22.61
CA GLY A 102 -13.87 -1.60 -22.71
C GLY A 102 -15.08 -2.52 -22.65
N TYR A 103 -16.14 -2.09 -21.98
CA TYR A 103 -17.42 -2.80 -21.97
C TYR A 103 -18.61 -1.85 -21.90
N TYR A 104 -19.75 -2.30 -22.39
CA TYR A 104 -21.00 -1.59 -22.25
C TYR A 104 -21.78 -2.17 -21.05
N PRO A 105 -22.12 -1.34 -20.05
CA PRO A 105 -22.94 -1.81 -18.93
C PRO A 105 -24.30 -2.29 -19.40
N SER A 106 -24.79 -3.42 -18.84
CA SER A 106 -26.09 -4.01 -19.17
C SER A 106 -27.30 -3.17 -18.73
N SER A 107 -27.10 -2.19 -17.88
CA SER A 107 -28.14 -1.28 -17.38
C SER A 107 -27.61 0.13 -17.30
N GLU A 108 -28.50 1.10 -17.42
CA GLU A 108 -28.17 2.51 -17.24
C GLU A 108 -27.59 2.76 -15.86
N LYS A 109 -26.53 3.55 -15.79
CA LYS A 109 -25.80 3.82 -14.55
C LYS A 109 -26.12 5.23 -14.06
N THR A 110 -26.34 5.33 -12.76
CA THR A 110 -26.59 6.63 -12.10
C THR A 110 -25.29 7.42 -12.02
N PRO A 111 -25.25 8.67 -12.49
CA PRO A 111 -24.08 9.53 -12.40
C PRO A 111 -23.60 9.72 -10.94
N GLY A 112 -22.28 9.66 -10.72
CA GLY A 112 -21.66 9.81 -9.41
C GLY A 112 -21.78 8.59 -8.48
N LYS A 113 -22.43 7.51 -8.90
CA LYS A 113 -22.53 6.28 -8.12
C LYS A 113 -21.36 5.35 -8.40
N ARG A 114 -20.93 4.61 -7.36
CA ARG A 114 -19.88 3.59 -7.45
C ARG A 114 -20.47 2.23 -7.78
N TYR A 115 -19.82 1.50 -8.65
CA TYR A 115 -20.17 0.16 -9.09
C TYR A 115 -18.99 -0.79 -8.95
N SER A 116 -19.23 -2.01 -8.50
CA SER A 116 -18.20 -3.04 -8.44
C SER A 116 -17.94 -3.67 -9.81
N ILE A 117 -16.68 -4.02 -10.05
CA ILE A 117 -16.24 -4.76 -11.22
C ILE A 117 -15.67 -6.09 -10.74
N ARG A 118 -15.95 -7.17 -11.49
CA ARG A 118 -15.28 -8.45 -11.32
C ARG A 118 -14.87 -8.98 -12.67
N VAL A 119 -13.56 -9.07 -12.88
CA VAL A 119 -12.97 -9.69 -14.07
C VAL A 119 -12.75 -11.16 -13.79
N ARG A 120 -13.18 -12.04 -14.70
CA ARG A 120 -12.91 -13.48 -14.65
C ARG A 120 -12.32 -13.92 -15.97
N VAL A 121 -11.25 -14.72 -15.90
CA VAL A 121 -10.65 -15.36 -17.07
C VAL A 121 -10.66 -16.86 -16.83
N TYR A 122 -11.06 -17.60 -17.84
CA TYR A 122 -11.22 -19.07 -17.79
C TYR A 122 -9.93 -19.77 -18.21
N ARG A 123 -8.78 -19.31 -17.67
CA ARG A 123 -7.48 -19.96 -17.85
C ARG A 123 -6.83 -20.18 -16.47
N PRO A 124 -6.42 -21.41 -16.12
CA PRO A 124 -6.03 -21.76 -14.77
C PRO A 124 -4.65 -21.20 -14.34
N ASP A 125 -3.82 -20.79 -15.28
CA ASP A 125 -2.43 -20.36 -15.10
C ASP A 125 -2.25 -18.83 -15.07
N LEU A 126 -3.37 -18.07 -14.94
CA LEU A 126 -3.32 -16.61 -14.93
C LEU A 126 -3.73 -16.03 -13.58
N ASP A 127 -2.87 -15.21 -13.01
CA ASP A 127 -3.21 -14.31 -11.92
C ASP A 127 -3.70 -12.98 -12.49
N ILE A 128 -4.97 -12.65 -12.20
CA ILE A 128 -5.62 -11.48 -12.78
C ILE A 128 -5.80 -10.44 -11.70
N ARG A 129 -5.36 -9.24 -12.01
CA ARG A 129 -5.59 -8.06 -11.20
C ARG A 129 -6.35 -7.02 -12.01
N ALA A 130 -7.37 -6.47 -11.42
CA ALA A 130 -8.19 -5.41 -11.99
C ALA A 130 -8.69 -4.52 -10.86
N ARG A 131 -9.20 -3.36 -11.21
CA ARG A 131 -9.91 -2.52 -10.24
C ARG A 131 -11.14 -3.24 -9.71
N ASP A 132 -11.41 -3.09 -8.43
CA ASP A 132 -12.59 -3.67 -7.79
C ASP A 132 -13.86 -2.88 -8.09
N ASN A 133 -13.70 -1.60 -8.48
CA ASN A 133 -14.82 -0.71 -8.67
C ASN A 133 -14.49 0.46 -9.61
N TYR A 134 -15.54 1.15 -10.06
CA TYR A 134 -15.45 2.40 -10.80
C TYR A 134 -16.58 3.34 -10.38
N SER A 135 -16.37 4.63 -10.57
CA SER A 135 -17.41 5.65 -10.42
C SER A 135 -17.83 6.16 -11.78
N THR A 136 -19.12 6.38 -11.96
CA THR A 136 -19.60 7.09 -13.13
C THR A 136 -19.37 8.58 -12.96
N ALA A 137 -18.90 9.25 -14.02
CA ALA A 137 -18.67 10.70 -13.97
C ALA A 137 -19.93 11.45 -13.50
N LYS A 138 -19.76 12.41 -12.59
CA LYS A 138 -20.83 13.35 -12.27
C LYS A 138 -21.09 14.18 -13.52
N ARG A 139 -22.35 14.21 -13.98
CA ARG A 139 -22.74 15.11 -15.06
C ARG A 139 -22.44 16.53 -14.60
N ARG A 140 -21.43 17.17 -15.18
CA ARG A 140 -21.24 18.62 -14.99
C ARG A 140 -22.40 19.29 -15.71
N LEU A 141 -23.29 19.91 -14.93
CA LEU A 141 -24.30 20.84 -15.44
C LEU A 141 -23.60 22.15 -15.81
#